data_571aeb63ca66357b3941459e616cc563
#
_entry.id   571aeb63ca66357b3941459e616cc563
#
_cell.length_a   1.000
_cell.length_b   1.000
_cell.length_c   1.000
_cell.angle_alpha   90.00
_cell.angle_beta   90.00
_cell.angle_gamma   90.00
#
_symmetry.space_group_name_H-M   'P 1'
#
loop_
_entity.id
_entity.type
_entity.pdbx_description
1 polymer ?
#
loop_
_entity_poly.entity_id
_entity_poly.type
_entity_poly.pdbx_seq_one_letter_code
_entity_poly.pdbx_strand_id
1 'polypeptide(L)'
;MRFLLGFALVLIQTGAVAQAVTERNFQKHFDEYGVRGSFLLYDQQANRFTAYNMARCNEGFLPGGTFDIPTVLIGLETGALADTTQLIAYTGPPRPDSTWNQPMAVGRAIRARCGPCFQQLAHDIGVKNFHQQLAGLKFGMMVVVPETLDSFWQTGVSRVSQFQQVAFLRRLYNQQLPFAEHNQALTKSLFRLQATPNWTLYGTTGKTRRGKMSNGWFVGWLEQAGHVYFFALNVEPKDGRDANEQFLRGRREITERLLHELSLMPN
;
A
#
# COMPACT_ATOMS: atom_id res chain seq x y z
N MET A 1 -30.97 53.76 -28.75
CA MET A 1 -30.83 53.40 -27.32
C MET A 1 -30.41 51.93 -27.25
N ARG A 2 -29.08 51.69 -27.09
CA ARG A 2 -28.53 50.32 -27.03
C ARG A 2 -28.30 49.95 -25.56
N PHE A 3 -29.03 48.97 -25.05
CA PHE A 3 -28.84 48.37 -23.73
C PHE A 3 -27.68 47.38 -23.83
N LEU A 4 -26.54 47.66 -23.16
CA LEU A 4 -25.49 46.71 -22.89
C LEU A 4 -25.85 45.92 -21.61
N LEU A 5 -26.22 44.64 -21.79
CA LEU A 5 -26.31 43.69 -20.68
C LEU A 5 -24.89 43.23 -20.29
N GLY A 6 -24.40 43.74 -19.18
CA GLY A 6 -23.16 43.25 -18.58
C GLY A 6 -23.41 41.88 -17.92
N PHE A 7 -22.77 40.83 -18.44
CA PHE A 7 -22.68 39.51 -17.78
C PHE A 7 -21.62 39.60 -16.70
N ALA A 8 -22.03 39.57 -15.43
CA ALA A 8 -21.12 39.43 -14.31
C ALA A 8 -20.69 37.95 -14.19
N LEU A 9 -19.44 37.68 -14.53
CA LEU A 9 -18.83 36.35 -14.35
C LEU A 9 -18.52 36.15 -12.84
N VAL A 10 -19.33 35.38 -12.13
CA VAL A 10 -19.07 34.98 -10.74
C VAL A 10 -18.05 33.85 -10.79
N LEU A 11 -16.79 34.18 -10.52
CA LEU A 11 -15.73 33.23 -10.27
C LEU A 11 -15.97 32.58 -8.89
N ILE A 12 -16.51 31.37 -8.86
CA ILE A 12 -16.56 30.55 -7.65
C ILE A 12 -15.11 30.03 -7.43
N GLN A 13 -14.38 30.69 -6.56
CA GLN A 13 -13.12 30.15 -6.05
C GLN A 13 -13.44 28.98 -5.10
N THR A 14 -13.35 27.76 -5.61
CA THR A 14 -13.31 26.57 -4.75
C THR A 14 -11.94 26.54 -4.04
N GLY A 15 -11.85 27.15 -2.88
CA GLY A 15 -10.68 27.05 -2.02
C GLY A 15 -10.44 25.58 -1.69
N ALA A 16 -9.33 25.03 -2.15
CA ALA A 16 -8.86 23.74 -1.68
C ALA A 16 -8.58 23.87 -0.17
N VAL A 17 -9.46 23.32 0.66
CA VAL A 17 -9.21 23.23 2.11
C VAL A 17 -8.01 22.32 2.28
N ALA A 18 -6.86 22.90 2.67
CA ALA A 18 -5.68 22.13 2.99
C ALA A 18 -6.02 21.12 4.09
N GLN A 19 -5.76 19.84 3.84
CA GLN A 19 -6.04 18.79 4.81
C GLN A 19 -5.17 19.02 6.04
N ALA A 20 -5.78 19.11 7.21
CA ALA A 20 -5.07 19.33 8.46
C ALA A 20 -4.19 18.10 8.80
N VAL A 21 -2.94 18.37 9.15
CA VAL A 21 -2.00 17.35 9.63
C VAL A 21 -1.65 17.65 11.08
N THR A 22 -1.85 16.66 11.96
CA THR A 22 -1.43 16.72 13.37
C THR A 22 -0.21 15.83 13.55
N GLU A 23 0.93 16.38 13.94
CA GLU A 23 2.09 15.58 14.33
C GLU A 23 1.96 15.08 15.76
N ARG A 24 2.33 13.81 15.98
CA ARG A 24 2.40 13.15 17.28
C ARG A 24 3.74 12.46 17.46
N ASN A 25 4.23 12.44 18.70
CA ASN A 25 5.44 11.73 19.03
C ASN A 25 5.13 10.29 19.41
N PHE A 26 5.48 9.36 18.53
CA PHE A 26 5.35 7.93 18.73
C PHE A 26 6.71 7.21 18.87
N GLN A 27 7.79 7.96 19.11
CA GLN A 27 9.17 7.47 19.17
C GLN A 27 9.33 6.20 20.02
N LYS A 28 8.67 6.13 21.17
CA LYS A 28 8.75 4.99 22.11
C LYS A 28 8.43 3.65 21.44
N HIS A 29 7.41 3.61 20.57
CA HIS A 29 6.99 2.37 19.89
C HIS A 29 8.03 1.89 18.87
N PHE A 30 8.72 2.82 18.22
CA PHE A 30 9.80 2.49 17.28
C PHE A 30 11.06 2.04 18.03
N ASP A 31 11.37 2.67 19.16
CA ASP A 31 12.54 2.36 19.98
C ASP A 31 12.50 0.94 20.55
N GLU A 32 11.33 0.49 21.00
CA GLU A 32 11.10 -0.86 21.50
C GLU A 32 11.44 -1.96 20.48
N TYR A 33 11.34 -1.66 19.17
CA TYR A 33 11.68 -2.58 18.09
C TYR A 33 13.05 -2.31 17.47
N GLY A 34 13.85 -1.40 18.04
CA GLY A 34 15.17 -1.06 17.53
C GLY A 34 15.14 -0.48 16.10
N VAL A 35 14.04 0.17 15.75
CA VAL A 35 13.86 0.76 14.41
C VAL A 35 13.73 2.28 14.49
N ARG A 36 14.03 2.93 13.36
CA ARG A 36 13.65 4.31 13.05
C ARG A 36 12.61 4.28 11.94
N GLY A 37 11.76 5.29 11.87
CA GLY A 37 10.73 5.29 10.83
C GLY A 37 9.77 6.45 10.90
N SER A 38 8.62 6.24 10.32
CA SER A 38 7.52 7.20 10.24
C SER A 38 6.18 6.46 10.17
N PHE A 39 5.14 7.14 10.58
CA PHE A 39 3.77 6.65 10.52
C PHE A 39 2.84 7.74 10.00
N LEU A 40 1.96 7.39 9.10
CA LEU A 40 0.91 8.25 8.58
C LEU A 40 -0.43 7.56 8.73
N LEU A 41 -1.40 8.24 9.32
CA LEU A 41 -2.79 7.85 9.42
C LEU A 41 -3.67 8.92 8.78
N TYR A 42 -4.68 8.51 8.04
CA TYR A 42 -5.73 9.38 7.53
C TYR A 42 -7.09 8.91 8.04
N ASP A 43 -7.79 9.79 8.75
CA ASP A 43 -9.17 9.63 9.18
C ASP A 43 -10.08 10.15 8.07
N GLN A 44 -10.83 9.24 7.42
CA GLN A 44 -11.67 9.61 6.27
C GLN A 44 -12.85 10.48 6.65
N GLN A 45 -13.46 10.24 7.80
CA GLN A 45 -14.63 11.00 8.26
C GLN A 45 -14.24 12.40 8.74
N ALA A 46 -13.14 12.49 9.50
CA ALA A 46 -12.62 13.77 9.96
C ALA A 46 -11.81 14.55 8.91
N ASN A 47 -11.52 13.93 7.77
CA ASN A 47 -10.69 14.49 6.67
C ASN A 47 -9.36 15.09 7.17
N ARG A 48 -8.65 14.37 8.04
CA ARG A 48 -7.38 14.84 8.63
C ARG A 48 -6.34 13.75 8.72
N PHE A 49 -5.08 14.18 8.72
CA PHE A 49 -3.95 13.30 8.94
C PHE A 49 -3.43 13.37 10.38
N THR A 50 -2.94 12.24 10.87
CA THR A 50 -2.04 12.15 12.02
C THR A 50 -0.71 11.58 11.52
N ALA A 51 0.39 12.25 11.81
CA ALA A 51 1.72 11.85 11.34
C ALA A 51 2.71 11.73 12.51
N TYR A 52 3.65 10.82 12.38
CA TYR A 52 4.90 10.77 13.12
C TYR A 52 6.05 10.85 12.13
N ASN A 53 6.97 11.80 12.35
CA ASN A 53 8.06 12.12 11.44
C ASN A 53 7.55 12.49 10.03
N MET A 54 6.88 13.63 9.96
CA MET A 54 6.23 14.14 8.75
C MET A 54 7.19 14.29 7.57
N ALA A 55 8.43 14.70 7.83
CA ALA A 55 9.44 14.83 6.79
C ALA A 55 9.66 13.49 6.08
N ARG A 56 9.84 12.40 6.85
CA ARG A 56 10.02 11.07 6.30
C ARG A 56 8.75 10.52 5.64
N CYS A 57 7.56 10.93 6.06
CA CYS A 57 6.31 10.53 5.41
C CYS A 57 6.22 10.98 3.93
N ASN A 58 6.95 12.04 3.57
CA ASN A 58 7.06 12.55 2.20
C ASN A 58 8.17 11.89 1.38
N GLU A 59 9.11 11.19 2.03
CA GLU A 59 10.19 10.51 1.32
C GLU A 59 9.68 9.30 0.54
N GLY A 60 10.29 9.06 -0.63
CA GLY A 60 10.00 7.91 -1.47
C GLY A 60 10.90 6.72 -1.17
N PHE A 61 10.30 5.54 -0.95
CA PHE A 61 11.00 4.27 -0.75
C PHE A 61 10.55 3.23 -1.77
N LEU A 62 11.36 2.17 -1.97
CA LEU A 62 10.92 1.02 -2.76
C LEU A 62 9.67 0.41 -2.13
N PRO A 63 8.62 0.12 -2.90
CA PRO A 63 7.36 -0.37 -2.34
C PRO A 63 7.45 -1.78 -1.75
N GLY A 64 8.33 -2.66 -2.27
CA GLY A 64 8.35 -4.05 -1.85
C GLY A 64 6.97 -4.71 -2.00
N GLY A 65 6.63 -5.62 -1.10
CA GLY A 65 5.35 -6.34 -1.11
C GLY A 65 4.10 -5.46 -0.95
N THR A 66 4.22 -4.13 -0.73
CA THR A 66 3.03 -3.26 -0.79
C THR A 66 2.55 -3.07 -2.23
N PHE A 67 3.41 -3.37 -3.21
CA PHE A 67 3.04 -3.37 -4.62
C PHE A 67 2.18 -4.59 -5.01
N ASP A 68 2.03 -5.58 -4.14
CA ASP A 68 1.15 -6.74 -4.38
C ASP A 68 -0.31 -6.29 -4.59
N ILE A 69 -0.75 -5.20 -3.90
CA ILE A 69 -2.12 -4.66 -4.09
C ILE A 69 -2.32 -4.12 -5.50
N PRO A 70 -1.46 -3.21 -6.03
CA PRO A 70 -1.49 -2.81 -7.43
C PRO A 70 -1.40 -3.98 -8.42
N THR A 71 -0.51 -4.95 -8.16
CA THR A 71 -0.30 -6.08 -9.06
C THR A 71 -1.57 -6.93 -9.20
N VAL A 72 -2.25 -7.23 -8.10
CA VAL A 72 -3.53 -7.97 -8.12
C VAL A 72 -4.58 -7.19 -8.91
N LEU A 73 -4.74 -5.90 -8.64
CA LEU A 73 -5.72 -5.06 -9.33
C LEU A 73 -5.45 -5.00 -10.84
N ILE A 74 -4.20 -4.79 -11.24
CA ILE A 74 -3.80 -4.77 -12.66
C ILE A 74 -4.01 -6.16 -13.29
N GLY A 75 -3.68 -7.24 -12.56
CA GLY A 75 -3.88 -8.60 -13.04
C GLY A 75 -5.34 -8.90 -13.35
N LEU A 76 -6.26 -8.49 -12.47
CA LEU A 76 -7.71 -8.63 -12.70
C LEU A 76 -8.19 -7.74 -13.86
N GLU A 77 -7.69 -6.52 -13.96
CA GLU A 77 -8.11 -5.56 -14.98
C GLU A 77 -7.64 -5.95 -16.40
N THR A 78 -6.50 -6.59 -16.50
CA THR A 78 -5.89 -7.01 -17.77
C THR A 78 -6.26 -8.44 -18.17
N GLY A 79 -6.95 -9.17 -17.30
CA GLY A 79 -7.29 -10.59 -17.52
C GLY A 79 -6.11 -11.56 -17.29
N ALA A 80 -4.96 -11.09 -16.80
CA ALA A 80 -3.86 -11.96 -16.33
C ALA A 80 -4.28 -12.79 -15.11
N LEU A 81 -5.25 -12.27 -14.34
CA LEU A 81 -6.05 -13.00 -13.36
C LEU A 81 -7.52 -12.93 -13.81
N ALA A 82 -8.12 -14.08 -14.11
CA ALA A 82 -9.53 -14.14 -14.47
C ALA A 82 -10.43 -13.86 -13.24
N ASP A 83 -10.02 -14.38 -12.07
CA ASP A 83 -10.68 -14.20 -10.79
C ASP A 83 -9.72 -14.51 -9.60
N THR A 84 -10.26 -14.50 -8.40
CA THR A 84 -9.50 -14.76 -7.16
C THR A 84 -9.18 -16.23 -6.92
N THR A 85 -9.76 -17.16 -7.68
CA THR A 85 -9.57 -18.61 -7.56
C THR A 85 -8.56 -19.14 -8.56
N GLN A 86 -8.27 -18.41 -9.62
CA GLN A 86 -7.26 -18.78 -10.61
C GLN A 86 -5.94 -19.09 -9.93
N LEU A 87 -5.32 -20.18 -10.34
CA LEU A 87 -4.01 -20.59 -9.84
C LEU A 87 -2.92 -19.86 -10.62
N ILE A 88 -2.07 -19.15 -9.89
CA ILE A 88 -0.79 -18.67 -10.42
C ILE A 88 0.11 -19.88 -10.55
N ALA A 89 0.63 -20.12 -11.76
CA ALA A 89 1.48 -21.26 -12.04
C ALA A 89 2.79 -21.20 -11.24
N TYR A 90 3.25 -22.33 -10.76
CA TYR A 90 4.60 -22.46 -10.26
C TYR A 90 5.56 -22.70 -11.44
N THR A 91 6.56 -21.87 -11.57
CA THR A 91 7.60 -21.96 -12.58
C THR A 91 8.99 -21.81 -11.96
N GLY A 92 9.96 -22.53 -12.52
CA GLY A 92 11.36 -22.43 -12.11
C GLY A 92 11.82 -23.48 -11.09
N PRO A 93 13.05 -23.36 -10.56
CA PRO A 93 13.65 -24.32 -9.66
C PRO A 93 13.01 -24.26 -8.26
N PRO A 94 13.08 -25.37 -7.48
CA PRO A 94 12.59 -25.40 -6.11
C PRO A 94 13.11 -24.23 -5.26
N ARG A 95 12.22 -23.62 -4.48
CA ARG A 95 12.53 -22.51 -3.57
C ARG A 95 12.78 -23.06 -2.15
N PRO A 96 13.56 -22.35 -1.30
CA PRO A 96 13.78 -22.76 0.08
C PRO A 96 12.50 -22.91 0.90
N ASP A 97 11.51 -22.03 0.68
CA ASP A 97 10.18 -22.21 1.24
C ASP A 97 9.38 -23.14 0.33
N SER A 98 9.23 -24.38 0.75
CA SER A 98 8.53 -25.43 0.00
C SER A 98 7.06 -25.12 -0.27
N THR A 99 6.43 -24.25 0.53
CA THR A 99 5.03 -23.84 0.31
C THR A 99 4.84 -23.07 -0.98
N TRP A 100 5.92 -22.48 -1.53
CA TRP A 100 5.93 -21.75 -2.79
C TRP A 100 6.16 -22.63 -4.03
N ASN A 101 6.42 -23.92 -3.84
CA ASN A 101 6.77 -24.87 -4.91
C ASN A 101 5.51 -25.59 -5.48
N GLN A 102 4.39 -24.87 -5.55
CA GLN A 102 3.14 -25.38 -6.10
C GLN A 102 2.29 -24.23 -6.66
N PRO A 103 1.42 -24.50 -7.64
CA PRO A 103 0.44 -23.51 -8.07
C PRO A 103 -0.48 -23.10 -6.91
N MET A 104 -0.82 -21.82 -6.81
CA MET A 104 -1.72 -21.35 -5.77
C MET A 104 -2.57 -20.16 -6.21
N ALA A 105 -3.80 -20.09 -5.68
CA ALA A 105 -4.67 -18.96 -5.88
C ALA A 105 -4.08 -17.70 -5.26
N VAL A 106 -4.36 -16.53 -5.86
CA VAL A 106 -3.78 -15.24 -5.46
C VAL A 106 -3.97 -14.94 -3.97
N GLY A 107 -5.14 -15.24 -3.40
CA GLY A 107 -5.39 -15.05 -1.97
C GLY A 107 -4.47 -15.90 -1.07
N ARG A 108 -4.09 -17.11 -1.51
CA ARG A 108 -3.11 -17.96 -0.82
C ARG A 108 -1.69 -17.37 -1.00
N ALA A 109 -1.37 -16.90 -2.21
CA ALA A 109 -0.07 -16.28 -2.50
C ALA A 109 0.19 -15.04 -1.63
N ILE A 110 -0.84 -14.20 -1.41
CA ILE A 110 -0.78 -13.05 -0.50
C ILE A 110 -0.48 -13.52 0.94
N ARG A 111 -1.24 -14.49 1.46
CA ARG A 111 -1.04 -15.00 2.83
C ARG A 111 0.30 -15.69 3.03
N ALA A 112 0.75 -16.45 2.03
CA ALA A 112 2.05 -17.13 2.02
C ALA A 112 3.22 -16.19 1.71
N ARG A 113 2.93 -14.90 1.38
CA ARG A 113 3.95 -13.94 0.94
C ARG A 113 4.84 -14.48 -0.18
N CYS A 114 4.21 -15.15 -1.14
CA CYS A 114 4.87 -15.83 -2.23
C CYS A 114 5.44 -14.83 -3.24
N GLY A 115 6.66 -14.36 -2.99
CA GLY A 115 7.37 -13.47 -3.93
C GLY A 115 7.40 -14.02 -5.36
N PRO A 116 7.81 -15.29 -5.58
CA PRO A 116 7.81 -15.89 -6.92
C PRO A 116 6.43 -15.91 -7.60
N CYS A 117 5.33 -16.02 -6.84
CA CYS A 117 3.98 -15.94 -7.43
C CYS A 117 3.70 -14.55 -8.01
N PHE A 118 4.11 -13.49 -7.32
CA PHE A 118 3.95 -12.12 -7.81
C PHE A 118 4.91 -11.80 -8.96
N GLN A 119 6.10 -12.40 -8.99
CA GLN A 119 7.01 -12.35 -10.13
C GLN A 119 6.36 -12.99 -11.37
N GLN A 120 5.79 -14.20 -11.21
CA GLN A 120 5.07 -14.86 -12.32
C GLN A 120 3.88 -14.02 -12.77
N LEU A 121 3.06 -13.52 -11.85
CA LEU A 121 1.93 -12.66 -12.21
C LEU A 121 2.38 -11.39 -12.95
N ALA A 122 3.53 -10.82 -12.58
CA ALA A 122 4.07 -9.67 -13.30
C ALA A 122 4.47 -10.04 -14.74
N HIS A 123 5.03 -11.23 -14.98
CA HIS A 123 5.28 -11.72 -16.34
C HIS A 123 3.98 -11.93 -17.12
N ASP A 124 2.95 -12.50 -16.49
CA ASP A 124 1.64 -12.72 -17.12
C ASP A 124 0.95 -11.38 -17.49
N ILE A 125 1.10 -10.34 -16.66
CA ILE A 125 0.65 -8.97 -16.97
C ILE A 125 1.46 -8.35 -18.11
N GLY A 126 2.77 -8.42 -18.05
CA GLY A 126 3.71 -7.89 -19.04
C GLY A 126 3.92 -6.38 -18.99
N VAL A 127 5.06 -5.93 -19.53
CA VAL A 127 5.53 -4.52 -19.51
C VAL A 127 4.50 -3.55 -20.08
N LYS A 128 3.88 -3.91 -21.22
CA LYS A 128 2.91 -3.04 -21.90
C LYS A 128 1.71 -2.73 -21.03
N ASN A 129 1.13 -3.74 -20.40
CA ASN A 129 -0.03 -3.56 -19.53
C ASN A 129 0.33 -2.77 -18.28
N PHE A 130 1.49 -3.01 -17.67
CA PHE A 130 1.95 -2.17 -16.56
C PHE A 130 2.04 -0.70 -16.96
N HIS A 131 2.67 -0.36 -18.10
CA HIS A 131 2.76 1.03 -18.55
C HIS A 131 1.39 1.68 -18.76
N GLN A 132 0.43 0.94 -19.31
CA GLN A 132 -0.92 1.44 -19.55
C GLN A 132 -1.68 1.71 -18.24
N GLN A 133 -1.52 0.85 -17.23
CA GLN A 133 -2.34 0.89 -16.01
C GLN A 133 -1.72 1.76 -14.91
N LEU A 134 -0.39 1.86 -14.82
CA LEU A 134 0.29 2.60 -13.75
C LEU A 134 -0.06 4.09 -13.70
N ALA A 135 -0.29 4.73 -14.86
CA ALA A 135 -0.69 6.13 -14.91
C ALA A 135 -2.02 6.39 -14.17
N GLY A 136 -3.00 5.49 -14.32
CA GLY A 136 -4.29 5.56 -13.62
C GLY A 136 -4.20 5.31 -12.12
N LEU A 137 -3.26 4.46 -11.70
CA LEU A 137 -3.05 4.15 -10.28
C LEU A 137 -2.52 5.33 -9.48
N LYS A 138 -1.68 6.19 -10.06
CA LYS A 138 -0.97 7.28 -9.35
C LYS A 138 -0.35 6.78 -8.04
N PHE A 139 0.27 5.58 -8.08
CA PHE A 139 0.81 4.90 -6.88
C PHE A 139 2.17 5.46 -6.44
N GLY A 140 2.78 6.29 -7.22
CA GLY A 140 4.12 6.85 -7.03
C GLY A 140 4.89 6.80 -8.35
N MET A 141 6.21 6.88 -8.29
CA MET A 141 7.08 6.73 -9.45
C MET A 141 7.46 5.25 -9.60
N MET A 142 6.84 4.56 -10.56
CA MET A 142 7.16 3.19 -10.89
C MET A 142 7.89 3.15 -12.24
N VAL A 143 9.06 2.50 -12.28
CA VAL A 143 9.86 2.34 -13.50
C VAL A 143 9.88 0.86 -13.85
N VAL A 144 9.17 0.51 -14.92
CA VAL A 144 9.03 -0.86 -15.41
C VAL A 144 9.73 -0.96 -16.75
N VAL A 145 10.72 -1.81 -16.81
CA VAL A 145 11.44 -2.16 -18.05
C VAL A 145 11.51 -3.69 -18.16
N PRO A 146 11.72 -4.25 -19.36
CA PRO A 146 11.73 -5.71 -19.53
C PRO A 146 12.69 -6.43 -18.56
N GLU A 147 13.85 -5.85 -18.30
CA GLU A 147 14.92 -6.43 -17.49
C GLU A 147 14.58 -6.49 -16.00
N THR A 148 13.62 -5.68 -15.54
CA THR A 148 13.22 -5.59 -14.13
C THR A 148 11.73 -5.84 -13.92
N LEU A 149 11.04 -6.42 -14.89
CA LEU A 149 9.60 -6.62 -14.88
C LEU A 149 9.11 -7.35 -13.63
N ASP A 150 9.88 -8.29 -13.11
CA ASP A 150 9.57 -9.12 -11.94
C ASP A 150 10.24 -8.63 -10.64
N SER A 151 10.85 -7.44 -10.66
CA SER A 151 11.65 -6.95 -9.52
C SER A 151 11.63 -5.44 -9.31
N PHE A 152 11.01 -4.64 -10.20
CA PHE A 152 11.04 -3.17 -10.14
C PHE A 152 10.46 -2.59 -8.83
N TRP A 153 9.65 -3.35 -8.10
CA TRP A 153 9.13 -2.97 -6.79
C TRP A 153 10.07 -3.35 -5.63
N GLN A 154 11.06 -4.22 -5.89
CA GLN A 154 12.04 -4.72 -4.90
C GLN A 154 13.39 -4.03 -5.03
N THR A 155 13.75 -3.61 -6.25
CA THR A 155 15.06 -3.09 -6.62
C THR A 155 14.94 -1.84 -7.51
N GLY A 156 16.05 -1.19 -7.81
CA GLY A 156 16.09 -0.08 -8.76
C GLY A 156 15.58 1.25 -8.20
N VAL A 157 14.88 1.99 -9.05
CA VAL A 157 14.58 3.42 -8.84
C VAL A 157 13.11 3.72 -8.57
N SER A 158 12.22 2.72 -8.59
CA SER A 158 10.80 2.91 -8.23
C SER A 158 10.66 3.43 -6.80
N ARG A 159 9.79 4.41 -6.58
CA ARG A 159 9.60 5.06 -5.26
C ARG A 159 8.13 5.37 -5.01
N VAL A 160 7.72 5.17 -3.75
CA VAL A 160 6.41 5.56 -3.24
C VAL A 160 6.56 6.17 -1.85
N SER A 161 5.86 7.26 -1.57
CA SER A 161 5.79 7.85 -0.24
C SER A 161 4.59 7.32 0.55
N GLN A 162 4.57 7.58 1.87
CA GLN A 162 3.42 7.19 2.70
C GLN A 162 2.14 7.93 2.28
N PHE A 163 2.25 9.20 1.90
CA PHE A 163 1.10 9.94 1.36
C PHE A 163 0.56 9.32 0.07
N GLN A 164 1.43 8.88 -0.83
CA GLN A 164 1.01 8.21 -2.06
C GLN A 164 0.38 6.84 -1.79
N GLN A 165 0.91 6.07 -0.83
CA GLN A 165 0.32 4.81 -0.37
C GLN A 165 -1.10 5.04 0.16
N VAL A 166 -1.27 5.98 1.11
CA VAL A 166 -2.57 6.32 1.69
C VAL A 166 -3.55 6.83 0.62
N ALA A 167 -3.09 7.72 -0.28
CA ALA A 167 -3.93 8.25 -1.36
C ALA A 167 -4.40 7.17 -2.33
N PHE A 168 -3.55 6.20 -2.65
CA PHE A 168 -3.92 5.03 -3.46
C PHE A 168 -4.95 4.15 -2.74
N LEU A 169 -4.70 3.77 -1.47
CA LEU A 169 -5.60 2.93 -0.70
C LEU A 169 -6.98 3.56 -0.53
N ARG A 170 -7.05 4.87 -0.31
CA ARG A 170 -8.32 5.61 -0.24
C ARG A 170 -9.11 5.50 -1.56
N ARG A 171 -8.44 5.70 -2.70
CA ARG A 171 -9.09 5.60 -4.02
C ARG A 171 -9.55 4.18 -4.31
N LEU A 172 -8.74 3.18 -3.97
CA LEU A 172 -9.11 1.76 -4.09
C LEU A 172 -10.34 1.45 -3.22
N TYR A 173 -10.31 1.87 -1.96
CA TYR A 173 -11.40 1.65 -1.02
C TYR A 173 -12.72 2.23 -1.50
N ASN A 174 -12.69 3.48 -1.98
CA ASN A 174 -13.86 4.22 -2.44
C ASN A 174 -14.21 3.95 -3.92
N GLN A 175 -13.58 2.96 -4.56
CA GLN A 175 -13.80 2.61 -5.99
C GLN A 175 -13.59 3.80 -6.95
N GLN A 176 -12.62 4.66 -6.64
CA GLN A 176 -12.32 5.89 -7.39
C GLN A 176 -11.09 5.73 -8.32
N LEU A 177 -10.58 4.51 -8.48
CA LEU A 177 -9.56 4.23 -9.49
C LEU A 177 -10.23 4.02 -10.85
N PRO A 178 -9.54 4.32 -11.98
CA PRO A 178 -10.09 4.11 -13.32
C PRO A 178 -10.03 2.65 -13.75
N PHE A 179 -10.59 1.76 -12.94
CA PHE A 179 -10.64 0.31 -13.06
C PHE A 179 -12.06 -0.17 -12.76
N ALA A 180 -12.42 -1.35 -13.26
CA ALA A 180 -13.74 -1.92 -12.99
C ALA A 180 -14.02 -1.99 -11.47
N GLU A 181 -15.19 -1.53 -11.03
CA GLU A 181 -15.57 -1.53 -9.60
C GLU A 181 -15.51 -2.93 -9.00
N HIS A 182 -15.91 -3.94 -9.76
CA HIS A 182 -15.81 -5.34 -9.37
C HIS A 182 -14.37 -5.74 -9.05
N ASN A 183 -13.40 -5.38 -9.91
CA ASN A 183 -11.98 -5.68 -9.70
C ASN A 183 -11.41 -4.97 -8.47
N GLN A 184 -11.83 -3.72 -8.23
CA GLN A 184 -11.47 -2.99 -7.02
C GLN A 184 -12.04 -3.66 -5.76
N ALA A 185 -13.30 -4.11 -5.78
CA ALA A 185 -13.94 -4.81 -4.68
C ALA A 185 -13.28 -6.17 -4.39
N LEU A 186 -12.98 -6.97 -5.42
CA LEU A 186 -12.24 -8.22 -5.28
C LEU A 186 -10.86 -7.99 -4.68
N THR A 187 -10.11 -7.01 -5.19
CA THR A 187 -8.79 -6.66 -4.66
C THR A 187 -8.86 -6.33 -3.17
N LYS A 188 -9.79 -5.45 -2.76
CA LYS A 188 -9.98 -5.12 -1.34
C LYS A 188 -10.19 -6.37 -0.47
N SER A 189 -11.06 -7.28 -0.90
CA SER A 189 -11.41 -8.48 -0.13
C SER A 189 -10.22 -9.39 0.16
N LEU A 190 -9.26 -9.47 -0.77
CA LEU A 190 -8.08 -10.32 -0.68
C LEU A 190 -7.08 -9.89 0.41
N PHE A 191 -7.06 -8.60 0.76
CA PHE A 191 -6.12 -8.05 1.74
C PHE A 191 -6.69 -7.94 3.16
N ARG A 192 -7.83 -8.60 3.44
CA ARG A 192 -8.36 -8.71 4.80
C ARG A 192 -7.44 -9.58 5.66
N LEU A 193 -6.96 -9.00 6.76
CA LEU A 193 -6.02 -9.65 7.69
C LEU A 193 -6.72 -10.23 8.91
N GLN A 194 -7.66 -9.46 9.48
CA GLN A 194 -8.37 -9.84 10.70
C GLN A 194 -9.73 -9.15 10.75
N ALA A 195 -10.73 -9.87 11.24
CA ALA A 195 -12.05 -9.33 11.49
C ALA A 195 -12.52 -9.75 12.89
N THR A 196 -13.12 -8.79 13.60
CA THR A 196 -13.81 -8.97 14.88
C THR A 196 -15.22 -8.40 14.75
N PRO A 197 -16.10 -8.56 15.74
CA PRO A 197 -17.40 -7.88 15.72
C PRO A 197 -17.32 -6.35 15.68
N ASN A 198 -16.21 -5.76 16.15
CA ASN A 198 -16.08 -4.32 16.33
C ASN A 198 -15.24 -3.63 15.25
N TRP A 199 -14.33 -4.36 14.59
CA TRP A 199 -13.44 -3.79 13.59
C TRP A 199 -12.92 -4.85 12.60
N THR A 200 -12.50 -4.39 11.43
CA THR A 200 -11.83 -5.22 10.43
C THR A 200 -10.56 -4.52 9.97
N LEU A 201 -9.43 -5.24 10.02
CA LEU A 201 -8.13 -4.77 9.58
C LEU A 201 -7.78 -5.37 8.22
N TYR A 202 -7.38 -4.51 7.30
CA TYR A 202 -6.90 -4.86 5.98
C TYR A 202 -5.48 -4.33 5.77
N GLY A 203 -4.69 -5.01 4.96
CA GLY A 203 -3.38 -4.48 4.59
C GLY A 203 -2.39 -5.53 4.14
N THR A 204 -1.17 -5.07 3.89
CA THR A 204 -0.04 -5.93 3.53
C THR A 204 1.27 -5.33 4.03
N THR A 205 2.27 -6.18 4.26
CA THR A 205 3.61 -5.73 4.61
C THR A 205 4.54 -5.85 3.40
N GLY A 206 5.46 -4.91 3.29
CA GLY A 206 6.57 -4.97 2.33
C GLY A 206 7.92 -5.06 3.04
N LYS A 207 8.90 -5.65 2.36
CA LYS A 207 10.31 -5.58 2.75
C LYS A 207 11.13 -5.41 1.49
N THR A 208 12.09 -4.50 1.53
CA THR A 208 13.10 -4.32 0.48
C THR A 208 14.48 -4.29 1.12
N ARG A 209 15.51 -4.39 0.30
CA ARG A 209 16.89 -4.28 0.73
C ARG A 209 17.67 -3.42 -0.27
N ARG A 210 18.41 -2.45 0.25
CA ARG A 210 19.36 -1.66 -0.53
C ARG A 210 20.75 -1.80 0.10
N GLY A 211 21.60 -2.62 -0.50
CA GLY A 211 22.86 -3.00 0.12
C GLY A 211 22.62 -3.74 1.43
N LYS A 212 23.16 -3.20 2.54
CA LYS A 212 22.96 -3.75 3.89
C LYS A 212 21.72 -3.21 4.60
N MET A 213 21.06 -2.18 4.05
CA MET A 213 19.92 -1.53 4.70
C MET A 213 18.62 -2.19 4.30
N SER A 214 17.90 -2.71 5.29
CA SER A 214 16.51 -3.15 5.12
C SER A 214 15.55 -1.99 5.28
N ASN A 215 14.49 -1.97 4.45
CA ASN A 215 13.37 -1.06 4.59
C ASN A 215 12.09 -1.89 4.65
N GLY A 216 11.18 -1.53 5.54
CA GLY A 216 9.96 -2.28 5.79
C GLY A 216 8.73 -1.40 5.78
N TRP A 217 7.63 -1.96 5.28
CA TRP A 217 6.33 -1.34 5.21
C TRP A 217 5.26 -2.17 5.93
N PHE A 218 4.29 -1.49 6.47
CA PHE A 218 2.94 -2.00 6.68
C PHE A 218 1.94 -0.92 6.28
N VAL A 219 1.09 -1.24 5.30
CA VAL A 219 0.09 -0.33 4.76
C VAL A 219 -1.27 -1.00 4.73
N GLY A 220 -2.33 -0.22 4.91
CA GLY A 220 -3.67 -0.78 4.92
C GLY A 220 -4.73 0.20 5.40
N TRP A 221 -5.84 -0.35 5.86
CA TRP A 221 -6.93 0.40 6.47
C TRP A 221 -7.62 -0.40 7.56
N LEU A 222 -8.22 0.33 8.49
CA LEU A 222 -9.04 -0.19 9.57
C LEU A 222 -10.47 0.30 9.36
N GLU A 223 -11.43 -0.61 9.36
CA GLU A 223 -12.86 -0.31 9.44
C GLU A 223 -13.32 -0.52 10.88
N GLN A 224 -13.95 0.50 11.49
CA GLN A 224 -14.44 0.43 12.86
C GLN A 224 -15.69 1.29 13.01
N ALA A 225 -16.80 0.72 13.44
CA ALA A 225 -18.05 1.43 13.72
C ALA A 225 -18.48 2.41 12.63
N GLY A 226 -18.35 2.02 11.35
CA GLY A 226 -18.68 2.85 10.18
C GLY A 226 -17.61 3.90 9.81
N HIS A 227 -16.51 3.98 10.56
CA HIS A 227 -15.36 4.83 10.25
C HIS A 227 -14.28 4.04 9.52
N VAL A 228 -13.49 4.74 8.68
CA VAL A 228 -12.37 4.15 7.94
C VAL A 228 -11.12 4.99 8.15
N TYR A 229 -10.05 4.29 8.54
CA TYR A 229 -8.74 4.87 8.83
C TYR A 229 -7.70 4.22 7.94
N PHE A 230 -7.04 4.99 7.07
CA PHE A 230 -5.97 4.50 6.20
C PHE A 230 -4.62 4.78 6.83
N PHE A 231 -3.72 3.81 6.77
CA PHE A 231 -2.41 3.97 7.39
C PHE A 231 -1.27 3.49 6.48
N ALA A 232 -0.11 4.08 6.71
CA ALA A 232 1.15 3.63 6.16
C ALA A 232 2.26 3.81 7.21
N LEU A 233 2.92 2.71 7.58
CA LEU A 233 4.13 2.70 8.39
C LEU A 233 5.32 2.36 7.49
N ASN A 234 6.43 3.10 7.65
CA ASN A 234 7.72 2.78 7.03
C ASN A 234 8.82 2.77 8.09
N VAL A 235 9.63 1.71 8.11
CA VAL A 235 10.66 1.50 9.13
C VAL A 235 11.97 0.98 8.53
N GLU A 236 13.07 1.29 9.24
CA GLU A 236 14.41 0.77 8.99
C GLU A 236 15.07 0.39 10.32
N PRO A 237 15.92 -0.65 10.37
CA PRO A 237 16.72 -0.93 11.57
C PRO A 237 17.61 0.26 11.92
N LYS A 238 17.69 0.63 13.21
CA LYS A 238 18.51 1.77 13.68
C LYS A 238 20.00 1.57 13.43
N ASP A 239 20.47 0.33 13.55
CA ASP A 239 21.86 -0.06 13.37
C ASP A 239 22.27 -0.23 11.90
N GLY A 240 21.34 0.00 10.96
CA GLY A 240 21.59 -0.13 9.53
C GLY A 240 21.86 -1.55 9.05
N ARG A 241 21.59 -2.56 9.89
CA ARG A 241 21.79 -3.98 9.58
C ARG A 241 20.63 -4.58 8.78
N ASP A 242 20.77 -5.86 8.50
CA ASP A 242 19.73 -6.63 7.83
C ASP A 242 18.50 -6.82 8.74
N ALA A 243 17.36 -7.08 8.13
CA ALA A 243 16.13 -7.36 8.84
C ALA A 243 16.27 -8.59 9.74
N ASN A 244 16.08 -8.42 11.04
CA ASN A 244 15.91 -9.50 12.00
C ASN A 244 14.43 -9.78 12.25
N GLU A 245 14.12 -10.78 13.07
CA GLU A 245 12.76 -11.15 13.41
C GLU A 245 12.00 -10.01 14.10
N GLN A 246 12.64 -9.27 14.99
CA GLN A 246 12.06 -8.13 15.68
C GLN A 246 11.62 -7.03 14.69
N PHE A 247 12.47 -6.71 13.70
CA PHE A 247 12.12 -5.80 12.60
C PHE A 247 10.93 -6.32 11.79
N LEU A 248 10.92 -7.63 11.47
CA LEU A 248 9.86 -8.22 10.66
C LEU A 248 8.49 -8.16 11.35
N ARG A 249 8.44 -8.43 12.66
CA ARG A 249 7.22 -8.31 13.48
C ARG A 249 6.84 -6.85 13.70
N GLY A 250 7.81 -6.02 14.04
CA GLY A 250 7.62 -4.61 14.38
C GLY A 250 6.87 -3.81 13.34
N ARG A 251 6.97 -4.17 12.05
CA ARG A 251 6.19 -3.49 10.99
C ARG A 251 4.69 -3.50 11.28
N ARG A 252 4.14 -4.63 11.70
CA ARG A 252 2.72 -4.77 12.01
C ARG A 252 2.42 -4.36 13.45
N GLU A 253 3.17 -4.86 14.41
CA GLU A 253 2.93 -4.66 15.85
C GLU A 253 3.02 -3.17 16.25
N ILE A 254 3.96 -2.40 15.69
CA ILE A 254 4.00 -0.95 15.92
C ILE A 254 2.70 -0.30 15.44
N THR A 255 2.24 -0.61 14.23
CA THR A 255 1.00 -0.04 13.70
C THR A 255 -0.19 -0.37 14.59
N GLU A 256 -0.36 -1.63 14.99
CA GLU A 256 -1.46 -2.06 15.86
C GLU A 256 -1.42 -1.31 17.19
N ARG A 257 -0.25 -1.18 17.82
CA ARG A 257 -0.07 -0.39 19.06
C ARG A 257 -0.44 1.09 18.87
N LEU A 258 -0.09 1.69 17.73
CA LEU A 258 -0.47 3.07 17.43
C LEU A 258 -1.97 3.21 17.22
N LEU A 259 -2.63 2.25 16.57
CA LEU A 259 -4.08 2.24 16.41
C LEU A 259 -4.78 2.07 17.78
N HIS A 260 -4.24 1.27 18.69
CA HIS A 260 -4.74 1.16 20.07
C HIS A 260 -4.51 2.46 20.88
N GLU A 261 -3.33 3.08 20.82
CA GLU A 261 -3.03 4.33 21.50
C GLU A 261 -3.93 5.49 21.00
N LEU A 262 -4.33 5.44 19.74
CA LEU A 262 -5.27 6.37 19.14
C LEU A 262 -6.75 6.03 19.44
N SER A 263 -7.02 4.96 20.19
CA SER A 263 -8.35 4.43 20.52
C SER A 263 -9.18 4.05 19.28
N LEU A 264 -8.51 3.69 18.18
CA LEU A 264 -9.14 3.29 16.92
C LEU A 264 -9.32 1.78 16.82
N MET A 265 -8.60 1.01 17.62
CA MET A 265 -8.64 -0.45 17.63
C MET A 265 -8.83 -0.89 19.10
N PRO A 266 -10.07 -1.03 19.55
CA PRO A 266 -10.34 -1.51 20.92
C PRO A 266 -9.89 -2.97 21.09
N ASN A 267 -9.56 -3.33 22.34
CA ASN A 267 -9.19 -4.70 22.74
C ASN A 267 -10.32 -5.70 22.52
#